data_922d24e8d597b135d2121bc6b9018e35
#
_entry.id   922d24e8d597b135d2121bc6b9018e35
#
_cell.length_a   1.000
_cell.length_b   1.000
_cell.length_c   1.000
_cell.angle_alpha   90.00
_cell.angle_beta   90.00
_cell.angle_gamma   90.00
#
_symmetry.space_group_name_H-M   'P 1'
#
loop_
_entity.id
_entity.type
_entity.pdbx_description
1 polymer ?
#
loop_
_entity_poly.entity_id
_entity_poly.type
_entity_poly.pdbx_seq_one_letter_code
_entity_poly.pdbx_strand_id
1 'polypeptide(L)'
;VYGDKDMLIGFPENQNPVPEVTLGSPAVLNKYPTVENLFDVAKQLNGVGEVGNSFFSEAWAEAMSTALFEHDQQMAIAEAGIEVTDYPYNSASKLSKSLNAVANYILTRDFRNVNRDMFVVREGGFDMHGGDDLALAFQDINAELGKFINEMKRQGIWNDVAIVMGSEFGRSVTSNSNAGTDHGWAGNYFLIGGGVNGGKVLGNYPSPLSPSSDYWVGHGRLIPTTPWESVWNGIAQWLGVRDEADLDRALPNRKSFSECDHFTDKDLFVDGACDCTLV
;
A
#
# COMPACT_ATOMS: atom_id res chain seq x y z
N VAL A 1 11.11 -7.03 -9.00
CA VAL A 1 11.16 -5.57 -9.01
C VAL A 1 10.84 -5.14 -7.60
N TYR A 2 11.82 -4.65 -6.89
CA TYR A 2 11.61 -4.06 -5.59
C TYR A 2 10.82 -2.78 -5.82
N GLY A 3 9.62 -2.68 -5.25
CA GLY A 3 8.90 -1.42 -5.20
C GLY A 3 9.79 -0.42 -4.49
N ASP A 4 9.99 0.72 -5.13
CA ASP A 4 10.89 1.75 -4.62
C ASP A 4 10.35 2.22 -3.28
N LYS A 5 11.15 2.09 -2.24
CA LYS A 5 10.82 2.58 -0.89
C LYS A 5 10.55 4.10 -0.91
N ASP A 6 11.12 4.78 -1.90
CA ASP A 6 11.01 6.22 -2.07
C ASP A 6 9.60 6.72 -2.40
N MET A 7 8.71 5.83 -2.88
CA MET A 7 7.28 6.17 -3.07
C MET A 7 6.49 6.29 -1.75
N LEU A 8 7.05 5.82 -0.64
CA LEU A 8 6.42 5.86 0.68
C LEU A 8 7.02 6.93 1.59
N ILE A 9 8.04 7.65 1.14
CA ILE A 9 8.65 8.74 1.90
C ILE A 9 7.73 9.96 1.79
N GLY A 10 7.10 10.32 2.89
CA GLY A 10 6.33 11.55 3.03
C GLY A 10 7.20 12.78 2.72
N PHE A 11 6.56 13.88 2.31
CA PHE A 11 7.24 15.11 1.94
C PHE A 11 8.12 15.67 3.08
N PRO A 12 9.30 16.22 2.77
CA PRO A 12 10.33 16.58 3.76
C PRO A 12 9.98 17.69 4.74
N GLU A 13 8.81 18.29 4.69
CA GLU A 13 8.42 19.34 5.64
C GLU A 13 8.04 18.81 7.03
N ASN A 14 7.71 17.51 7.14
CA ASN A 14 7.61 16.83 8.42
C ASN A 14 8.55 15.62 8.39
N GLN A 15 9.66 15.71 9.06
CA GLN A 15 10.77 14.74 9.11
C GLN A 15 10.41 13.42 9.82
N ASN A 16 9.15 13.04 9.86
CA ASN A 16 8.77 11.74 10.38
C ASN A 16 8.82 10.72 9.25
N PRO A 17 9.68 9.70 9.33
CA PRO A 17 9.70 8.62 8.36
C PRO A 17 8.34 7.92 8.32
N VAL A 18 7.89 7.54 7.13
CA VAL A 18 6.68 6.73 6.99
C VAL A 18 6.99 5.34 7.55
N PRO A 19 6.27 4.86 8.59
CA PRO A 19 6.56 3.55 9.16
C PRO A 19 6.33 2.44 8.14
N GLU A 20 7.36 1.64 7.86
CA GLU A 20 7.19 0.38 7.15
C GLU A 20 6.73 -0.68 8.14
N VAL A 21 5.45 -1.04 8.12
CA VAL A 21 4.93 -2.13 8.94
C VAL A 21 5.49 -3.45 8.45
N THR A 22 6.64 -3.83 8.97
CA THR A 22 7.15 -5.18 8.78
C THR A 22 6.43 -6.10 9.74
N LEU A 23 5.63 -7.03 9.21
CA LEU A 23 4.93 -8.05 10.01
C LEU A 23 5.95 -9.00 10.65
N GLY A 24 6.37 -8.64 11.81
CA GLY A 24 7.09 -9.48 12.76
C GLY A 24 6.64 -9.05 14.14
N SER A 25 6.63 -9.96 15.09
CA SER A 25 6.62 -9.56 16.50
C SER A 25 7.67 -8.47 16.64
N PRO A 26 7.42 -7.36 17.38
CA PRO A 26 8.41 -6.33 17.60
C PRO A 26 9.72 -7.00 17.87
N ALA A 27 10.72 -6.76 17.02
CA ALA A 27 12.00 -7.44 17.12
C ALA A 27 12.51 -7.12 18.50
N VAL A 28 12.52 -8.15 19.34
CA VAL A 28 12.71 -8.00 20.76
C VAL A 28 14.15 -7.56 20.99
N LEU A 29 14.41 -6.24 20.94
CA LEU A 29 15.58 -5.65 21.57
C LEU A 29 15.62 -6.02 23.08
N ASN A 30 14.50 -6.45 23.66
CA ASN A 30 14.36 -7.10 24.95
C ASN A 30 15.18 -8.39 25.14
N LYS A 31 15.86 -8.91 24.14
CA LYS A 31 16.76 -10.05 24.28
C LYS A 31 18.05 -9.73 25.04
N TYR A 32 18.30 -8.45 25.29
CA TYR A 32 19.48 -7.99 26.05
C TYR A 32 19.05 -7.12 27.24
N PRO A 33 18.34 -7.68 28.23
CA PRO A 33 17.83 -6.93 29.40
C PRO A 33 18.93 -6.38 30.32
N THR A 34 20.20 -6.66 30.02
CA THR A 34 21.34 -6.27 30.85
C THR A 34 21.98 -4.96 30.45
N VAL A 35 21.55 -4.32 29.37
CA VAL A 35 22.06 -3.01 28.93
C VAL A 35 20.94 -1.99 29.10
N GLU A 36 20.90 -1.40 30.29
CA GLU A 36 20.05 -0.24 30.58
C GLU A 36 20.37 0.86 29.56
N ASN A 37 19.34 1.36 28.87
CA ASN A 37 19.45 2.40 27.85
C ASN A 37 20.14 2.00 26.51
N LEU A 38 20.20 0.72 26.14
CA LEU A 38 20.76 0.30 24.84
C LEU A 38 20.10 1.05 23.67
N PHE A 39 18.82 1.31 23.77
CA PHE A 39 18.03 2.00 22.77
C PHE A 39 18.45 3.47 22.62
N ASP A 40 18.62 4.20 23.72
CA ASP A 40 19.08 5.59 23.73
C ASP A 40 20.51 5.71 23.24
N VAL A 41 21.37 4.76 23.59
CA VAL A 41 22.74 4.67 23.07
C VAL A 41 22.74 4.41 21.57
N ALA A 42 21.89 3.51 21.09
CA ALA A 42 21.75 3.24 19.65
C ALA A 42 21.29 4.49 18.89
N LYS A 43 20.33 5.25 19.41
CA LYS A 43 19.90 6.54 18.85
C LYS A 43 21.04 7.57 18.81
N GLN A 44 21.80 7.68 19.88
CA GLN A 44 22.91 8.64 19.96
C GLN A 44 24.07 8.29 19.02
N LEU A 45 24.37 7.00 18.86
CA LEU A 45 25.46 6.53 18.00
C LEU A 45 25.09 6.56 16.50
N ASN A 46 23.82 6.66 16.17
CA ASN A 46 23.32 6.65 14.80
C ASN A 46 22.62 7.95 14.42
N GLY A 47 23.14 9.09 14.90
CA GLY A 47 22.62 10.41 14.53
C GLY A 47 22.74 10.67 13.03
N VAL A 48 21.64 11.15 12.42
CA VAL A 48 21.56 11.53 11.01
C VAL A 48 22.12 12.93 10.82
N GLY A 49 22.87 13.18 9.74
CA GLY A 49 23.32 14.53 9.37
C GLY A 49 24.59 14.99 10.08
N GLU A 50 25.40 14.11 10.66
CA GLU A 50 26.68 14.49 11.23
C GLU A 50 27.72 14.86 10.17
N VAL A 51 28.42 15.96 10.37
CA VAL A 51 29.43 16.45 9.44
C VAL A 51 30.60 15.45 9.36
N GLY A 52 30.85 14.92 8.16
CA GLY A 52 31.94 13.98 7.91
C GLY A 52 31.51 12.53 7.73
N ASN A 53 30.23 12.24 7.81
CA ASN A 53 29.71 10.92 7.49
C ASN A 53 29.88 10.58 6.00
N SER A 54 30.15 9.31 5.71
CA SER A 54 30.13 8.81 4.33
C SER A 54 28.69 8.54 3.88
N PHE A 55 28.44 8.47 2.58
CA PHE A 55 27.14 8.10 2.02
C PHE A 55 26.56 6.80 2.64
N PHE A 56 27.40 5.80 2.87
CA PHE A 56 26.96 4.54 3.49
C PHE A 56 26.62 4.70 4.97
N SER A 57 27.36 5.55 5.71
CA SER A 57 27.04 5.80 7.11
C SER A 57 25.78 6.61 7.27
N GLU A 58 25.50 7.56 6.38
CA GLU A 58 24.22 8.29 6.38
C GLU A 58 23.04 7.35 6.05
N ALA A 59 23.15 6.53 5.01
CA ALA A 59 22.12 5.56 4.65
C ALA A 59 21.85 4.54 5.78
N TRP A 60 22.90 4.13 6.48
CA TRP A 60 22.77 3.27 7.67
C TRP A 60 22.10 4.01 8.83
N ALA A 61 22.53 5.22 9.13
CA ALA A 61 22.00 6.04 10.22
C ALA A 61 20.51 6.32 10.01
N GLU A 62 20.12 6.64 8.78
CA GLU A 62 18.72 6.86 8.38
C GLU A 62 17.88 5.59 8.55
N ALA A 63 18.34 4.46 8.02
CA ALA A 63 17.65 3.19 8.17
C ALA A 63 17.52 2.76 9.65
N MET A 64 18.56 2.96 10.45
CA MET A 64 18.54 2.65 11.88
C MET A 64 17.61 3.61 12.64
N SER A 65 17.66 4.91 12.35
CA SER A 65 16.77 5.90 12.97
C SER A 65 15.31 5.59 12.69
N THR A 66 15.00 5.24 11.43
CA THR A 66 13.66 4.80 11.03
C THR A 66 13.22 3.56 11.80
N ALA A 67 14.06 2.52 11.86
CA ALA A 67 13.73 1.29 12.58
C ALA A 67 13.53 1.52 14.10
N LEU A 68 14.32 2.39 14.71
CA LEU A 68 14.18 2.76 16.11
C LEU A 68 12.90 3.55 16.37
N PHE A 69 12.56 4.47 15.47
CA PHE A 69 11.30 5.22 15.54
C PHE A 69 10.08 4.30 15.42
N GLU A 70 10.09 3.38 14.46
CA GLU A 70 9.03 2.38 14.28
C GLU A 70 8.87 1.49 15.50
N HIS A 71 9.99 1.05 16.10
CA HIS A 71 9.97 0.28 17.34
C HIS A 71 9.31 1.06 18.48
N ASP A 72 9.66 2.35 18.67
CA ASP A 72 9.05 3.19 19.70
C ASP A 72 7.52 3.30 19.50
N GLN A 73 7.08 3.50 18.27
CA GLN A 73 5.66 3.57 17.95
C GLN A 73 4.95 2.25 18.26
N GLN A 74 5.55 1.12 17.92
CA GLN A 74 4.98 -0.20 18.20
C GLN A 74 4.90 -0.48 19.71
N MET A 75 5.94 -0.14 20.47
CA MET A 75 5.95 -0.28 21.92
C MET A 75 4.89 0.59 22.58
N ALA A 76 4.77 1.84 22.15
CA ALA A 76 3.76 2.76 22.68
C ALA A 76 2.33 2.27 22.40
N ILE A 77 2.06 1.69 21.24
CA ILE A 77 0.79 1.06 20.89
C ILE A 77 0.51 -0.15 21.81
N ALA A 78 1.53 -1.00 22.02
CA ALA A 78 1.42 -2.16 22.87
C ALA A 78 1.17 -1.78 24.35
N GLU A 79 1.86 -0.76 24.84
CA GLU A 79 1.68 -0.24 26.21
C GLU A 79 0.31 0.43 26.41
N ALA A 80 -0.22 1.09 25.38
CA ALA A 80 -1.55 1.68 25.42
C ALA A 80 -2.67 0.63 25.50
N GLY A 81 -2.36 -0.64 25.26
CA GLY A 81 -3.34 -1.74 25.32
C GLY A 81 -4.45 -1.62 24.27
N ILE A 82 -4.18 -0.91 23.18
CA ILE A 82 -5.14 -0.70 22.10
C ILE A 82 -5.13 -1.94 21.21
N GLU A 83 -6.21 -2.71 21.26
CA GLU A 83 -6.40 -3.89 20.44
C GLU A 83 -7.65 -3.76 19.58
N VAL A 84 -7.59 -4.31 18.37
CA VAL A 84 -8.76 -4.49 17.50
C VAL A 84 -9.51 -5.71 18.01
N THR A 85 -10.45 -5.49 18.92
CA THR A 85 -11.12 -6.58 19.67
C THR A 85 -12.11 -7.37 18.82
N ASP A 86 -12.71 -6.75 17.81
CA ASP A 86 -13.75 -7.36 16.97
C ASP A 86 -13.24 -7.89 15.64
N TYR A 87 -11.93 -7.76 15.35
CA TYR A 87 -11.34 -8.34 14.16
C TYR A 87 -11.13 -9.83 14.35
N PRO A 88 -11.87 -10.70 13.62
CA PRO A 88 -11.76 -12.15 13.78
C PRO A 88 -10.48 -12.68 13.12
N TYR A 89 -9.37 -12.48 13.80
CA TYR A 89 -8.03 -12.80 13.35
C TYR A 89 -7.84 -14.31 13.10
N ASN A 90 -7.34 -14.63 11.90
CA ASN A 90 -6.93 -15.98 11.54
C ASN A 90 -5.40 -16.09 11.53
N SER A 91 -4.82 -16.76 12.50
CA SER A 91 -3.37 -16.93 12.64
C SER A 91 -2.74 -17.76 11.50
N ALA A 92 -3.50 -18.54 10.76
CA ALA A 92 -3.03 -19.33 9.63
C ALA A 92 -2.96 -18.50 8.33
N SER A 93 -3.76 -17.44 8.19
CA SER A 93 -3.76 -16.56 7.03
C SER A 93 -2.74 -15.43 7.21
N LYS A 94 -1.81 -15.28 6.24
CA LYS A 94 -0.87 -14.17 6.20
C LYS A 94 -1.60 -12.85 5.96
N LEU A 95 -2.57 -12.85 5.07
CA LEU A 95 -3.40 -11.69 4.76
C LEU A 95 -4.16 -11.21 6.00
N SER A 96 -4.76 -12.14 6.77
CA SER A 96 -5.44 -11.81 8.02
C SER A 96 -4.52 -11.10 9.02
N LYS A 97 -3.28 -11.61 9.17
CA LYS A 97 -2.26 -10.96 10.02
C LYS A 97 -1.97 -9.53 9.57
N SER A 98 -1.75 -9.36 8.27
CA SER A 98 -1.43 -8.06 7.69
C SER A 98 -2.55 -7.06 7.87
N LEU A 99 -3.78 -7.44 7.55
CA LEU A 99 -4.95 -6.57 7.68
C LEU A 99 -5.29 -6.25 9.14
N ASN A 100 -5.08 -7.21 10.06
CA ASN A 100 -5.22 -6.94 11.48
C ASN A 100 -4.19 -5.90 11.97
N ALA A 101 -2.93 -6.02 11.54
CA ALA A 101 -1.91 -5.03 11.87
C ALA A 101 -2.28 -3.65 11.33
N VAL A 102 -2.71 -3.55 10.07
CA VAL A 102 -3.18 -2.29 9.47
C VAL A 102 -4.35 -1.70 10.27
N ALA A 103 -5.34 -2.53 10.64
CA ALA A 103 -6.48 -2.08 11.41
C ALA A 103 -6.08 -1.51 12.78
N ASN A 104 -5.09 -2.14 13.45
CA ASN A 104 -4.53 -1.64 14.71
C ASN A 104 -3.78 -0.32 14.52
N TYR A 105 -2.97 -0.18 13.46
CA TYR A 105 -2.30 1.09 13.16
C TYR A 105 -3.30 2.20 12.89
N ILE A 106 -4.34 1.95 12.13
CA ILE A 106 -5.40 2.92 11.88
C ILE A 106 -6.10 3.31 13.18
N LEU A 107 -6.39 2.35 14.06
CA LEU A 107 -7.02 2.61 15.35
C LEU A 107 -6.17 3.53 16.25
N THR A 108 -4.86 3.43 16.12
CA THR A 108 -3.92 4.22 16.93
C THR A 108 -3.48 5.54 16.29
N ARG A 109 -4.09 5.97 15.18
CA ARG A 109 -3.73 7.17 14.43
C ARG A 109 -3.68 8.44 15.30
N ASP A 110 -4.67 8.62 16.17
CA ASP A 110 -4.73 9.80 17.06
C ASP A 110 -3.56 9.79 18.06
N PHE A 111 -3.24 8.61 18.60
CA PHE A 111 -2.10 8.42 19.48
C PHE A 111 -0.76 8.71 18.78
N ARG A 112 -0.63 8.29 17.53
CA ARG A 112 0.54 8.54 16.68
C ARG A 112 0.57 9.96 16.09
N ASN A 113 -0.47 10.75 16.32
CA ASN A 113 -0.66 12.08 15.73
C ASN A 113 -0.53 12.07 14.20
N VAL A 114 -1.16 11.08 13.57
CA VAL A 114 -1.11 10.86 12.12
C VAL A 114 -2.51 11.02 11.55
N ASN A 115 -2.65 11.88 10.54
CA ASN A 115 -3.92 12.11 9.84
C ASN A 115 -3.99 11.48 8.45
N ARG A 116 -2.88 10.92 7.95
CA ARG A 116 -2.79 10.17 6.69
C ARG A 116 -1.77 9.07 6.84
N ASP A 117 -2.17 7.86 6.47
CA ASP A 117 -1.33 6.67 6.43
C ASP A 117 -1.45 6.00 5.07
N MET A 118 -0.37 5.39 4.60
CA MET A 118 -0.38 4.48 3.46
C MET A 118 0.21 3.13 3.90
N PHE A 119 -0.51 2.05 3.61
CA PHE A 119 -0.10 0.70 3.95
C PHE A 119 0.05 -0.15 2.71
N VAL A 120 1.10 -0.95 2.63
CA VAL A 120 1.31 -1.93 1.57
C VAL A 120 1.17 -3.33 2.15
N VAL A 121 0.13 -4.02 1.73
CA VAL A 121 -0.11 -5.42 2.09
C VAL A 121 0.19 -6.29 0.88
N ARG A 122 1.04 -7.32 1.04
CA ARG A 122 1.45 -8.19 -0.05
C ARG A 122 0.92 -9.60 0.17
N GLU A 123 0.24 -10.12 -0.85
CA GLU A 123 -0.21 -11.51 -0.93
C GLU A 123 0.34 -12.14 -2.20
N GLY A 124 0.85 -13.35 -2.10
CA GLY A 124 1.47 -14.07 -3.21
C GLY A 124 0.64 -15.26 -3.69
N GLY A 125 1.22 -16.04 -4.61
CA GLY A 125 0.59 -17.27 -5.09
C GLY A 125 -0.28 -17.12 -6.33
N PHE A 126 -0.24 -15.96 -7.02
CA PHE A 126 -1.05 -15.68 -8.21
C PHE A 126 -0.30 -15.91 -9.54
N ASP A 127 0.99 -16.23 -9.48
CA ASP A 127 1.80 -16.51 -10.68
C ASP A 127 1.66 -17.97 -11.12
N MET A 128 0.45 -18.30 -11.54
CA MET A 128 0.04 -19.68 -11.86
C MET A 128 0.30 -20.02 -13.32
N HIS A 129 1.30 -20.89 -13.57
CA HIS A 129 1.63 -21.42 -14.89
C HIS A 129 1.05 -22.81 -15.14
N GLY A 130 0.47 -23.45 -14.14
CA GLY A 130 -0.28 -24.70 -14.20
C GLY A 130 -1.78 -24.50 -14.03
N GLY A 131 -2.55 -25.56 -14.17
CA GLY A 131 -4.01 -25.55 -14.03
C GLY A 131 -4.49 -25.50 -12.57
N ASP A 132 -3.83 -24.74 -11.71
CA ASP A 132 -4.22 -24.61 -10.31
C ASP A 132 -5.45 -23.73 -10.15
N ASP A 133 -6.21 -23.99 -9.10
CA ASP A 133 -7.44 -23.27 -8.80
C ASP A 133 -7.16 -22.08 -7.85
N LEU A 134 -7.30 -20.87 -8.38
CA LEU A 134 -7.20 -19.64 -7.60
C LEU A 134 -8.44 -19.35 -6.74
N ALA A 135 -9.50 -20.15 -6.85
CA ALA A 135 -10.75 -19.87 -6.17
C ALA A 135 -10.57 -19.77 -4.64
N LEU A 136 -9.75 -20.63 -4.05
CA LEU A 136 -9.47 -20.58 -2.60
C LEU A 136 -8.71 -19.30 -2.20
N ALA A 137 -7.74 -18.86 -3.00
CA ALA A 137 -7.01 -17.65 -2.76
C ALA A 137 -7.94 -16.41 -2.83
N PHE A 138 -8.80 -16.35 -3.84
CA PHE A 138 -9.79 -15.27 -3.94
C PHE A 138 -10.86 -15.34 -2.84
N GLN A 139 -11.25 -16.54 -2.39
CA GLN A 139 -12.15 -16.69 -1.24
C GLN A 139 -11.51 -16.16 0.04
N ASP A 140 -10.23 -16.44 0.29
CA ASP A 140 -9.51 -15.90 1.47
C ASP A 140 -9.42 -14.36 1.39
N ILE A 141 -9.02 -13.80 0.26
CA ILE A 141 -9.01 -12.33 0.04
C ILE A 141 -10.39 -11.74 0.31
N ASN A 142 -11.44 -12.30 -0.27
CA ASN A 142 -12.80 -11.79 -0.09
C ASN A 142 -13.24 -11.84 1.38
N ALA A 143 -12.93 -12.93 2.08
CA ALA A 143 -13.26 -13.10 3.49
C ALA A 143 -12.51 -12.10 4.37
N GLU A 144 -11.20 -11.96 4.18
CA GLU A 144 -10.38 -11.10 4.99
C GLU A 144 -10.63 -9.60 4.72
N LEU A 145 -10.85 -9.22 3.45
CA LEU A 145 -11.29 -7.85 3.13
C LEU A 145 -12.66 -7.54 3.75
N GLY A 146 -13.60 -8.50 3.74
CA GLY A 146 -14.90 -8.33 4.41
C GLY A 146 -14.76 -8.06 5.90
N LYS A 147 -13.87 -8.77 6.60
CA LYS A 147 -13.56 -8.53 8.02
C LYS A 147 -12.95 -7.16 8.24
N PHE A 148 -11.98 -6.78 7.42
CA PHE A 148 -11.32 -5.47 7.50
C PHE A 148 -12.31 -4.32 7.28
N ILE A 149 -13.16 -4.42 6.26
CA ILE A 149 -14.21 -3.43 5.98
C ILE A 149 -15.17 -3.28 7.17
N ASN A 150 -15.58 -4.41 7.77
CA ASN A 150 -16.46 -4.37 8.95
C ASN A 150 -15.76 -3.69 10.13
N GLU A 151 -14.47 -3.91 10.32
CA GLU A 151 -13.70 -3.23 11.36
C GLU A 151 -13.59 -1.72 11.10
N MET A 152 -13.33 -1.29 9.86
CA MET A 152 -13.29 0.13 9.51
C MET A 152 -14.64 0.81 9.71
N LYS A 153 -15.74 0.10 9.43
CA LYS A 153 -17.10 0.57 9.72
C LYS A 153 -17.37 0.66 11.23
N ARG A 154 -16.89 -0.31 12.01
CA ARG A 154 -17.01 -0.30 13.47
C ARG A 154 -16.26 0.89 14.08
N GLN A 155 -15.08 1.22 13.53
CA GLN A 155 -14.31 2.40 13.95
C GLN A 155 -14.92 3.73 13.44
N GLY A 156 -15.92 3.69 12.57
CA GLY A 156 -16.59 4.88 12.02
C GLY A 156 -15.80 5.62 10.94
N ILE A 157 -14.76 4.99 10.37
CA ILE A 157 -13.80 5.64 9.45
C ILE A 157 -13.81 5.03 8.05
N TRP A 158 -14.78 4.19 7.71
CA TRP A 158 -14.81 3.51 6.42
C TRP A 158 -14.82 4.47 5.23
N ASN A 159 -15.37 5.67 5.38
CA ASN A 159 -15.40 6.70 4.33
C ASN A 159 -14.00 7.32 4.07
N ASP A 160 -13.10 7.20 5.04
CA ASP A 160 -11.75 7.73 4.99
C ASP A 160 -10.70 6.65 4.60
N VAL A 161 -11.17 5.47 4.22
CA VAL A 161 -10.33 4.33 3.84
C VAL A 161 -10.56 3.96 2.38
N ALA A 162 -9.47 3.87 1.62
CA ALA A 162 -9.43 3.37 0.27
C ALA A 162 -8.49 2.17 0.17
N ILE A 163 -8.96 1.08 -0.42
CA ILE A 163 -8.16 -0.12 -0.68
C ILE A 163 -7.98 -0.22 -2.19
N VAL A 164 -6.72 -0.17 -2.62
CA VAL A 164 -6.33 -0.32 -4.03
C VAL A 164 -5.67 -1.68 -4.20
N MET A 165 -6.23 -2.52 -5.06
CA MET A 165 -5.57 -3.76 -5.45
C MET A 165 -4.77 -3.52 -6.72
N GLY A 166 -3.52 -3.98 -6.73
CA GLY A 166 -2.62 -3.92 -7.87
C GLY A 166 -1.73 -5.15 -7.95
N SER A 167 -1.05 -5.30 -9.06
CA SER A 167 -0.05 -6.34 -9.28
C SER A 167 1.06 -5.81 -10.17
N GLU A 168 2.23 -6.42 -10.11
CA GLU A 168 3.40 -6.08 -10.91
C GLU A 168 3.24 -6.41 -12.38
N PHE A 169 2.38 -7.37 -12.74
CA PHE A 169 2.02 -7.73 -14.11
C PHE A 169 0.61 -8.34 -14.17
N GLY A 170 0.06 -8.43 -15.38
CA GLY A 170 -1.18 -9.13 -15.64
C GLY A 170 -0.93 -10.56 -16.14
N ARG A 171 -1.99 -11.24 -16.55
CA ARG A 171 -1.93 -12.62 -17.08
C ARG A 171 -2.46 -12.66 -18.51
N SER A 172 -1.98 -13.64 -19.29
CA SER A 172 -2.52 -13.88 -20.63
C SER A 172 -3.99 -14.30 -20.56
N VAL A 173 -4.81 -13.80 -21.50
CA VAL A 173 -6.24 -14.17 -21.60
C VAL A 173 -6.46 -15.53 -22.23
N THR A 174 -5.40 -16.14 -22.76
CA THR A 174 -5.42 -17.51 -23.31
C THR A 174 -4.64 -18.45 -22.40
N SER A 175 -5.14 -19.68 -22.24
CA SER A 175 -4.42 -20.72 -21.53
C SER A 175 -3.13 -21.11 -22.24
N ASN A 176 -2.12 -21.48 -21.48
CA ASN A 176 -0.91 -22.13 -21.97
C ASN A 176 -1.06 -23.66 -22.07
N SER A 177 0.01 -24.36 -22.49
CA SER A 177 0.01 -25.82 -22.66
C SER A 177 -0.19 -26.60 -21.35
N ASN A 178 -0.03 -25.96 -20.19
CA ASN A 178 -0.15 -26.59 -18.87
C ASN A 178 -1.50 -26.26 -18.19
N ALA A 179 -2.48 -25.76 -18.97
CA ALA A 179 -3.80 -25.32 -18.51
C ALA A 179 -3.76 -24.15 -17.49
N GLY A 180 -2.63 -23.47 -17.36
CA GLY A 180 -2.46 -22.21 -16.65
C GLY A 180 -2.44 -21.04 -17.60
N THR A 181 -1.89 -19.92 -17.16
CA THR A 181 -1.68 -18.71 -17.96
C THR A 181 -0.22 -18.27 -17.88
N ASP A 182 0.22 -17.47 -18.85
CA ASP A 182 1.56 -16.88 -18.85
C ASP A 182 1.49 -15.43 -18.38
N HIS A 183 2.66 -14.84 -18.08
CA HIS A 183 2.76 -13.42 -17.77
C HIS A 183 2.18 -12.58 -18.90
N GLY A 184 1.34 -11.63 -18.56
CA GLY A 184 0.79 -10.60 -19.45
C GLY A 184 1.15 -9.21 -18.94
N TRP A 185 0.76 -8.19 -19.68
CA TRP A 185 0.99 -6.81 -19.29
C TRP A 185 -0.27 -6.19 -18.69
N ALA A 186 -1.38 -6.19 -19.44
CA ALA A 186 -2.65 -5.64 -18.95
C ALA A 186 -3.29 -6.54 -17.88
N GLY A 187 -3.95 -5.93 -16.93
CA GLY A 187 -4.72 -6.59 -15.89
C GLY A 187 -5.96 -5.78 -15.50
N ASN A 188 -6.83 -6.40 -14.70
CA ASN A 188 -7.97 -5.75 -14.09
C ASN A 188 -7.76 -5.66 -12.61
N TYR A 189 -8.01 -4.48 -12.06
CA TYR A 189 -7.77 -4.16 -10.67
C TYR A 189 -9.00 -3.49 -10.07
N PHE A 190 -9.04 -3.33 -8.75
CA PHE A 190 -10.16 -2.67 -8.11
C PHE A 190 -9.72 -1.60 -7.12
N LEU A 191 -10.60 -0.63 -6.94
CA LEU A 191 -10.56 0.37 -5.88
C LEU A 191 -11.86 0.23 -5.08
N ILE A 192 -11.75 0.03 -3.77
CA ILE A 192 -12.90 -0.04 -2.86
C ILE A 192 -12.68 0.85 -1.64
N GLY A 193 -13.76 1.45 -1.13
CA GLY A 193 -13.74 2.32 0.04
C GLY A 193 -15.13 2.92 0.27
N GLY A 194 -15.37 3.42 1.48
CA GLY A 194 -16.66 4.02 1.78
C GLY A 194 -16.92 5.30 1.00
N GLY A 195 -15.87 6.12 0.79
CA GLY A 195 -15.91 7.33 0.00
C GLY A 195 -15.65 7.13 -1.51
N VAL A 196 -15.40 5.88 -1.96
CA VAL A 196 -15.13 5.61 -3.38
C VAL A 196 -16.40 5.76 -4.22
N ASN A 197 -16.30 6.48 -5.32
CA ASN A 197 -17.36 6.62 -6.33
C ASN A 197 -17.46 5.34 -7.17
N GLY A 198 -17.94 4.26 -6.53
CA GLY A 198 -17.93 2.90 -7.03
C GLY A 198 -19.06 2.58 -8.02
N GLY A 199 -19.23 1.27 -8.31
CA GLY A 199 -20.27 0.76 -9.20
C GLY A 199 -20.01 0.99 -10.69
N LYS A 200 -18.76 1.29 -11.07
CA LYS A 200 -18.37 1.58 -12.44
C LYS A 200 -17.03 0.94 -12.81
N VAL A 201 -16.80 0.81 -14.09
CA VAL A 201 -15.49 0.46 -14.67
C VAL A 201 -14.83 1.74 -15.15
N LEU A 202 -13.62 1.98 -14.72
CA LEU A 202 -12.80 3.10 -15.14
C LEU A 202 -11.82 2.68 -16.24
N GLY A 203 -11.49 3.62 -17.12
CA GLY A 203 -10.64 3.34 -18.27
C GLY A 203 -11.39 2.61 -19.39
N ASN A 204 -10.61 2.14 -20.35
CA ASN A 204 -11.11 1.48 -21.55
C ASN A 204 -10.90 -0.03 -21.46
N TYR A 205 -11.97 -0.82 -21.39
CA TYR A 205 -11.83 -2.27 -21.44
C TYR A 205 -11.59 -2.73 -22.87
N PRO A 206 -10.46 -3.39 -23.20
CA PRO A 206 -10.18 -3.80 -24.56
C PRO A 206 -11.19 -4.80 -25.09
N SER A 207 -11.67 -4.59 -26.31
CA SER A 207 -12.60 -5.49 -26.97
C SER A 207 -12.29 -5.54 -28.48
N PRO A 208 -12.23 -6.72 -29.09
CA PRO A 208 -12.37 -8.04 -28.52
C PRO A 208 -11.12 -8.51 -27.76
N LEU A 209 -11.26 -9.48 -26.85
CA LEU A 209 -10.13 -10.17 -26.21
C LEU A 209 -9.62 -11.32 -27.09
N SER A 210 -9.14 -10.98 -28.28
CA SER A 210 -8.74 -11.94 -29.32
C SER A 210 -7.65 -11.37 -30.21
N PRO A 211 -7.01 -12.18 -31.08
CA PRO A 211 -5.97 -11.70 -32.01
C PRO A 211 -6.39 -10.56 -32.95
N SER A 212 -7.68 -10.29 -33.08
CA SER A 212 -8.20 -9.17 -33.88
C SER A 212 -8.26 -7.84 -33.11
N SER A 213 -7.88 -7.81 -31.85
CA SER A 213 -7.81 -6.59 -31.06
C SER A 213 -6.54 -5.79 -31.39
N ASP A 214 -6.64 -4.48 -31.49
CA ASP A 214 -5.50 -3.56 -31.63
C ASP A 214 -4.56 -3.61 -30.42
N TYR A 215 -5.04 -4.11 -29.29
CA TYR A 215 -4.25 -4.26 -28.05
C TYR A 215 -3.54 -5.62 -27.93
N TRP A 216 -3.68 -6.51 -28.92
CA TRP A 216 -3.12 -7.84 -28.87
C TRP A 216 -1.63 -7.88 -29.23
N VAL A 217 -0.79 -8.36 -28.33
CA VAL A 217 0.67 -8.45 -28.52
C VAL A 217 1.12 -9.90 -28.78
N GLY A 218 0.18 -10.83 -28.94
CA GLY A 218 0.46 -12.25 -29.15
C GLY A 218 0.36 -13.08 -27.87
N HIS A 219 0.11 -14.37 -28.04
CA HIS A 219 -0.02 -15.35 -26.94
C HIS A 219 -1.00 -14.94 -25.83
N GLY A 220 -2.05 -14.21 -26.19
CA GLY A 220 -3.06 -13.76 -25.22
C GLY A 220 -2.63 -12.59 -24.35
N ARG A 221 -1.53 -11.92 -24.65
CA ARG A 221 -1.10 -10.72 -23.94
C ARG A 221 -1.75 -9.49 -24.55
N LEU A 222 -2.12 -8.57 -23.69
CA LEU A 222 -2.74 -7.29 -24.07
C LEU A 222 -1.92 -6.13 -23.58
N ILE A 223 -1.93 -5.05 -24.35
CA ILE A 223 -1.40 -3.74 -23.92
C ILE A 223 -2.41 -3.12 -22.95
N PRO A 224 -1.96 -2.57 -21.79
CA PRO A 224 -2.85 -1.82 -20.90
C PRO A 224 -3.40 -0.58 -21.60
N THR A 225 -4.65 -0.27 -21.31
CA THR A 225 -5.37 0.91 -21.86
C THR A 225 -5.39 2.09 -20.90
N THR A 226 -5.00 1.87 -19.66
CA THR A 226 -4.96 2.90 -18.61
C THR A 226 -3.65 2.71 -17.83
N PRO A 227 -2.81 3.75 -17.72
CA PRO A 227 -1.60 3.67 -16.92
C PRO A 227 -1.91 3.71 -15.43
N TRP A 228 -1.02 3.17 -14.62
CA TRP A 228 -1.13 3.23 -13.16
C TRP A 228 -1.11 4.67 -12.63
N GLU A 229 -0.38 5.55 -13.31
CA GLU A 229 -0.32 6.97 -13.00
C GLU A 229 -1.71 7.62 -12.99
N SER A 230 -2.64 7.16 -13.82
CA SER A 230 -4.02 7.66 -13.83
C SER A 230 -4.70 7.42 -12.48
N VAL A 231 -4.61 6.22 -11.95
CA VAL A 231 -5.25 5.83 -10.67
C VAL A 231 -4.54 6.53 -9.51
N TRP A 232 -3.21 6.48 -9.49
CA TRP A 232 -2.42 7.07 -8.41
C TRP A 232 -2.51 8.59 -8.38
N ASN A 233 -2.74 9.27 -9.51
CA ASN A 233 -2.98 10.70 -9.54
C ASN A 233 -4.22 11.08 -8.72
N GLY A 234 -5.33 10.42 -8.94
CA GLY A 234 -6.56 10.68 -8.18
C GLY A 234 -6.43 10.31 -6.70
N ILE A 235 -5.71 9.23 -6.39
CA ILE A 235 -5.44 8.81 -5.00
C ILE A 235 -4.53 9.83 -4.30
N ALA A 236 -3.45 10.29 -4.96
CA ALA A 236 -2.56 11.30 -4.40
C ALA A 236 -3.31 12.62 -4.12
N GLN A 237 -4.19 13.03 -5.04
CA GLN A 237 -5.04 14.20 -4.82
C GLN A 237 -6.01 14.00 -3.65
N TRP A 238 -6.61 12.83 -3.52
CA TRP A 238 -7.47 12.50 -2.38
C TRP A 238 -6.70 12.53 -1.06
N LEU A 239 -5.45 12.07 -1.05
CA LEU A 239 -4.54 12.20 0.09
C LEU A 239 -4.04 13.63 0.34
N GLY A 240 -4.45 14.61 -0.49
CA GLY A 240 -4.17 16.03 -0.30
C GLY A 240 -2.97 16.57 -1.06
N VAL A 241 -2.33 15.78 -1.94
CA VAL A 241 -1.27 16.29 -2.83
C VAL A 241 -1.92 17.09 -3.95
N ARG A 242 -1.82 18.42 -3.90
CA ARG A 242 -2.50 19.33 -4.83
C ARG A 242 -1.57 20.08 -5.77
N ASP A 243 -0.35 20.27 -5.37
CA ASP A 243 0.65 20.95 -6.18
C ASP A 243 1.14 20.04 -7.32
N GLU A 244 1.23 20.57 -8.54
CA GLU A 244 1.64 19.81 -9.72
C GLU A 244 3.09 19.28 -9.61
N ALA A 245 4.00 20.06 -9.02
CA ALA A 245 5.37 19.62 -8.84
C ALA A 245 5.47 18.48 -7.82
N ASP A 246 4.62 18.48 -6.80
CA ASP A 246 4.55 17.40 -5.82
C ASP A 246 3.89 16.15 -6.41
N LEU A 247 2.86 16.29 -7.24
CA LEU A 247 2.29 15.18 -7.99
C LEU A 247 3.32 14.55 -8.94
N ASP A 248 4.10 15.38 -9.66
CA ASP A 248 5.15 14.91 -10.56
C ASP A 248 6.30 14.22 -9.80
N ARG A 249 6.58 14.66 -8.57
CA ARG A 249 7.57 14.02 -7.71
C ARG A 249 7.08 12.68 -7.17
N ALA A 250 5.80 12.60 -6.78
CA ALA A 250 5.17 11.36 -6.32
C ALA A 250 4.98 10.35 -7.45
N LEU A 251 4.74 10.82 -8.67
CA LEU A 251 4.46 10.04 -9.87
C LEU A 251 5.41 10.43 -11.01
N PRO A 252 6.67 9.95 -10.98
CA PRO A 252 7.71 10.42 -11.91
C PRO A 252 7.39 10.24 -13.40
N ASN A 253 6.56 9.24 -13.74
CA ASN A 253 6.16 8.97 -15.13
C ASN A 253 4.89 9.73 -15.54
N ARG A 254 4.25 10.48 -14.64
CA ARG A 254 2.98 11.17 -14.89
C ARG A 254 3.01 12.02 -16.15
N LYS A 255 4.10 12.76 -16.38
CA LYS A 255 4.29 13.60 -17.59
C LYS A 255 4.42 12.83 -18.89
N SER A 256 4.58 11.53 -18.86
CA SER A 256 4.61 10.68 -20.06
C SER A 256 3.22 10.41 -20.63
N PHE A 257 2.18 10.78 -19.92
CA PHE A 257 0.78 10.60 -20.30
C PHE A 257 0.09 11.97 -20.43
N SER A 258 -1.00 12.01 -21.19
CA SER A 258 -1.83 13.20 -21.33
C SER A 258 -2.57 13.50 -20.02
N GLU A 259 -2.81 14.77 -19.71
CA GLU A 259 -3.66 15.17 -18.57
C GLU A 259 -5.06 14.53 -18.63
N CYS A 260 -5.59 14.31 -19.83
CA CYS A 260 -6.88 13.64 -20.02
C CYS A 260 -6.84 12.15 -19.69
N ASP A 261 -5.66 11.54 -19.56
CA ASP A 261 -5.51 10.14 -19.18
C ASP A 261 -5.51 9.97 -17.65
N HIS A 262 -5.37 11.06 -16.88
CA HIS A 262 -5.32 11.01 -15.43
C HIS A 262 -6.71 11.10 -14.81
N PHE A 263 -7.01 10.17 -13.91
CA PHE A 263 -8.16 10.35 -13.02
C PHE A 263 -7.84 11.38 -11.94
N THR A 264 -8.83 12.18 -11.60
CA THR A 264 -8.78 13.09 -10.46
C THR A 264 -9.40 12.44 -9.21
N ASP A 265 -9.20 13.06 -8.05
CA ASP A 265 -9.91 12.65 -6.83
C ASP A 265 -11.45 12.66 -7.01
N LYS A 266 -12.00 13.59 -7.81
CA LYS A 266 -13.44 13.67 -8.09
C LYS A 266 -13.95 12.54 -9.00
N ASP A 267 -13.07 11.94 -9.81
CA ASP A 267 -13.42 10.76 -10.61
C ASP A 267 -13.51 9.51 -9.74
N LEU A 268 -12.63 9.42 -8.73
CA LEU A 268 -12.47 8.25 -7.90
C LEU A 268 -13.32 8.28 -6.62
N PHE A 269 -13.61 9.46 -6.05
CA PHE A 269 -14.27 9.62 -4.76
C PHE A 269 -15.51 10.51 -4.84
N VAL A 270 -16.50 10.25 -3.98
CA VAL A 270 -17.79 10.93 -4.01
C VAL A 270 -17.66 12.41 -3.64
N ASP A 271 -16.88 12.72 -2.62
CA ASP A 271 -16.72 14.08 -2.07
C ASP A 271 -15.39 14.74 -2.49
N GLY A 272 -14.63 14.09 -3.39
CA GLY A 272 -13.27 14.53 -3.72
C GLY A 272 -12.31 14.31 -2.55
N ALA A 273 -11.39 15.26 -2.29
CA ALA A 273 -10.42 15.12 -1.21
C ALA A 273 -11.08 14.96 0.15
N CYS A 274 -10.45 14.14 0.99
CA CYS A 274 -10.73 14.10 2.43
C CYS A 274 -10.74 15.54 2.97
N ASP A 275 -11.79 15.95 3.63
CA ASP A 275 -11.86 17.28 4.26
C ASP A 275 -10.91 17.30 5.48
N CYS A 276 -9.70 17.78 5.24
CA CYS A 276 -8.61 17.79 6.23
C CYS A 276 -8.70 19.02 7.16
N THR A 277 -9.86 19.57 7.39
CA THR A 277 -10.07 20.68 8.32
C THR A 277 -10.27 20.25 9.76
N LEU A 278 -9.96 19.00 10.11
CA LEU A 278 -9.85 18.60 11.51
C LEU A 278 -8.42 18.87 11.99
N VAL A 279 -8.27 20.01 12.61
CA VAL A 279 -7.11 20.43 13.41
C VAL A 279 -7.02 19.62 14.69
#